data_5b30524e71b12e40ad695e380fd18b09
#
_entry.id   5b30524e71b12e40ad695e380fd18b09
#
_cell.length_a   1.000
_cell.length_b   1.000
_cell.length_c   1.000
_cell.angle_alpha   90.00
_cell.angle_beta   90.00
_cell.angle_gamma   90.00
#
_symmetry.space_group_name_H-M   'P 1'
#
loop_
_entity.id
_entity.type
_entity.pdbx_description
1 polymer ?
#
loop_
_entity_poly.entity_id
_entity_poly.type
_entity_poly.pdbx_seq_one_letter_code
_entity_poly.pdbx_strand_id
1 'polypeptide(L)'
;IEGKPVPPDPAEIARREAEACADAEKRERQALACWREAQPIGSTIAETYLRNRGITCELPDTLRFHPECWHGATARRVPAMVARVDGLPRFAVHRTYLRPDGSGKADLTPNKAMLGRTAGGAICVCDEPGPLVVAEGIETALSLSSGLIRRPATVWAALSAPGIAALQLP
;
A
#
# COMPACT_ATOMS: atom_id res chain seq x y z
N ILE A 1 -43.12 -20.39 7.55
CA ILE A 1 -42.74 -21.14 6.33
C ILE A 1 -41.47 -20.42 5.84
N GLU A 2 -40.31 -20.87 6.31
CA GLU A 2 -39.00 -20.39 5.79
C GLU A 2 -38.79 -21.04 4.43
N GLY A 3 -38.84 -20.22 3.35
CA GLY A 3 -38.47 -20.65 2.01
C GLY A 3 -36.99 -20.97 1.97
N LYS A 4 -36.61 -22.17 1.50
CA LYS A 4 -35.21 -22.52 1.23
C LYS A 4 -34.63 -21.48 0.27
N PRO A 5 -33.42 -20.96 0.53
CA PRO A 5 -32.76 -20.03 -0.39
C PRO A 5 -32.60 -20.71 -1.76
N VAL A 6 -33.10 -20.05 -2.79
CA VAL A 6 -32.92 -20.51 -4.18
C VAL A 6 -31.45 -20.41 -4.51
N PRO A 7 -30.77 -21.47 -4.98
CA PRO A 7 -29.38 -21.39 -5.38
C PRO A 7 -29.23 -20.39 -6.52
N PRO A 8 -28.14 -19.57 -6.52
CA PRO A 8 -27.94 -18.58 -7.58
C PRO A 8 -27.73 -19.26 -8.93
N ASP A 9 -28.22 -18.61 -9.99
CA ASP A 9 -28.08 -19.08 -11.37
C ASP A 9 -26.58 -19.17 -11.75
N PRO A 10 -26.12 -20.33 -12.25
CA PRO A 10 -24.73 -20.50 -12.71
C PRO A 10 -24.28 -19.47 -13.73
N ALA A 11 -25.16 -19.03 -14.62
CA ALA A 11 -24.87 -17.99 -15.61
C ALA A 11 -24.64 -16.60 -14.95
N GLU A 12 -25.39 -16.31 -13.88
CA GLU A 12 -25.19 -15.08 -13.11
C GLU A 12 -23.90 -15.11 -12.31
N ILE A 13 -23.53 -16.26 -11.74
CA ILE A 13 -22.23 -16.44 -11.05
C ILE A 13 -21.08 -16.20 -12.04
N ALA A 14 -21.10 -16.87 -13.19
CA ALA A 14 -20.05 -16.72 -14.21
C ALA A 14 -19.90 -15.29 -14.72
N ARG A 15 -21.02 -14.57 -14.88
CA ARG A 15 -21.00 -13.15 -15.26
C ARG A 15 -20.35 -12.30 -14.19
N ARG A 16 -20.72 -12.47 -12.91
CA ARG A 16 -20.13 -11.72 -11.77
C ARG A 16 -18.62 -11.99 -11.63
N GLU A 17 -18.20 -13.22 -11.82
CA GLU A 17 -16.79 -13.59 -11.79
C GLU A 17 -16.01 -12.95 -12.94
N ALA A 18 -16.54 -12.92 -14.14
CA ALA A 18 -15.95 -12.25 -15.28
C ALA A 18 -15.83 -10.73 -15.08
N GLU A 19 -16.88 -10.09 -14.57
CA GLU A 19 -16.88 -8.66 -14.22
C GLU A 19 -15.85 -8.36 -13.13
N ALA A 20 -15.77 -9.18 -12.08
CA ALA A 20 -14.80 -9.03 -11.00
C ALA A 20 -13.35 -9.20 -11.50
N CYS A 21 -13.12 -10.14 -12.43
CA CYS A 21 -11.82 -10.34 -13.05
C CYS A 21 -11.39 -9.12 -13.88
N ALA A 22 -12.30 -8.62 -14.73
CA ALA A 22 -12.03 -7.44 -15.57
C ALA A 22 -11.75 -6.19 -14.71
N ASP A 23 -12.48 -5.99 -13.60
CA ASP A 23 -12.24 -4.89 -12.67
C ASP A 23 -10.89 -5.03 -11.95
N ALA A 24 -10.53 -6.25 -11.53
CA ALA A 24 -9.23 -6.52 -10.93
C ALA A 24 -8.07 -6.23 -11.89
N GLU A 25 -8.18 -6.61 -13.17
CA GLU A 25 -7.19 -6.30 -14.19
C GLU A 25 -7.08 -4.80 -14.47
N LYS A 26 -8.20 -4.10 -14.51
CA LYS A 26 -8.21 -2.64 -14.66
C LYS A 26 -7.48 -1.96 -13.50
N ARG A 27 -7.76 -2.38 -12.26
CA ARG A 27 -7.10 -1.82 -11.07
C ARG A 27 -5.61 -2.13 -11.03
N GLU A 28 -5.19 -3.31 -11.45
CA GLU A 28 -3.78 -3.68 -11.58
C GLU A 28 -3.05 -2.79 -12.59
N ARG A 29 -3.62 -2.59 -13.79
CA ARG A 29 -3.05 -1.66 -14.79
C ARG A 29 -2.91 -0.25 -14.26
N GLN A 30 -3.90 0.26 -13.51
CA GLN A 30 -3.83 1.56 -12.87
C GLN A 30 -2.74 1.62 -11.79
N ALA A 31 -2.58 0.56 -10.99
CA ALA A 31 -1.53 0.47 -9.99
C ALA A 31 -0.13 0.48 -10.62
N LEU A 32 0.05 -0.28 -11.70
CA LEU A 32 1.29 -0.29 -12.47
C LEU A 32 1.61 1.08 -13.09
N ALA A 33 0.61 1.77 -13.65
CA ALA A 33 0.77 3.11 -14.19
C ALA A 33 1.20 4.09 -13.09
N CYS A 34 0.47 4.12 -11.96
CA CYS A 34 0.81 4.96 -10.81
C CYS A 34 2.24 4.71 -10.29
N TRP A 35 2.67 3.44 -10.23
CA TRP A 35 4.03 3.08 -9.82
C TRP A 35 5.10 3.53 -10.82
N ARG A 36 4.83 3.42 -12.13
CA ARG A 36 5.77 3.82 -13.19
C ARG A 36 5.91 5.33 -13.30
N GLU A 37 4.84 6.08 -13.06
CA GLU A 37 4.84 7.55 -13.04
C GLU A 37 5.52 8.10 -11.78
N ALA A 38 5.60 7.32 -10.70
CA ALA A 38 6.29 7.69 -9.48
C ALA A 38 7.81 7.61 -9.65
N GLN A 39 8.52 8.59 -9.09
CA GLN A 39 9.98 8.69 -9.10
C GLN A 39 10.60 8.14 -7.80
N PRO A 40 11.92 7.87 -7.76
CA PRO A 40 12.62 7.50 -6.53
C PRO A 40 12.31 8.47 -5.40
N ILE A 41 12.26 7.98 -4.16
CA ILE A 41 11.79 8.76 -3.00
C ILE A 41 12.81 9.81 -2.52
N GLY A 42 14.10 9.62 -2.80
CA GLY A 42 15.19 10.49 -2.35
C GLY A 42 15.03 11.94 -2.83
N SER A 43 15.29 12.89 -1.95
CA SER A 43 15.20 14.35 -2.20
C SER A 43 13.79 14.83 -2.60
N THR A 44 12.75 14.12 -2.15
CA THR A 44 11.35 14.46 -2.45
C THR A 44 10.58 14.88 -1.20
N ILE A 45 9.37 15.39 -1.41
CA ILE A 45 8.40 15.69 -0.33
C ILE A 45 8.10 14.44 0.52
N ALA A 46 8.09 13.24 -0.09
CA ALA A 46 7.85 12.01 0.64
C ALA A 46 9.01 11.68 1.59
N GLU A 47 10.24 11.89 1.19
CA GLU A 47 11.38 11.78 2.10
C GLU A 47 11.30 12.83 3.22
N THR A 48 11.04 14.10 2.88
CA THR A 48 10.85 15.18 3.87
C THR A 48 9.79 14.80 4.91
N TYR A 49 8.65 14.28 4.45
CA TYR A 49 7.58 13.78 5.32
C TYR A 49 8.08 12.71 6.30
N LEU A 50 8.83 11.73 5.81
CA LEU A 50 9.34 10.64 6.64
C LEU A 50 10.42 11.14 7.63
N ARG A 51 11.33 12.01 7.18
CA ARG A 51 12.36 12.61 8.06
C ARG A 51 11.75 13.46 9.17
N ASN A 52 10.72 14.23 8.87
CA ASN A 52 9.95 15.00 9.87
C ASN A 52 9.26 14.11 10.92
N ARG A 53 9.07 12.83 10.64
CA ARG A 53 8.54 11.83 11.59
C ARG A 53 9.65 11.08 12.34
N GLY A 54 10.90 11.52 12.24
CA GLY A 54 12.04 10.90 12.93
C GLY A 54 12.54 9.61 12.27
N ILE A 55 12.16 9.32 11.04
CA ILE A 55 12.66 8.16 10.29
C ILE A 55 14.07 8.48 9.79
N THR A 56 15.06 7.71 10.25
CA THR A 56 16.48 7.93 9.95
C THR A 56 17.10 6.82 9.11
N CYS A 57 16.45 5.66 9.02
CA CYS A 57 16.94 4.53 8.21
C CYS A 57 17.02 4.88 6.72
N GLU A 58 17.73 4.06 5.96
CA GLU A 58 17.68 4.06 4.51
C GLU A 58 16.26 3.75 4.04
N LEU A 59 15.77 4.49 3.04
CA LEU A 59 14.42 4.31 2.52
C LEU A 59 14.44 3.25 1.41
N PRO A 60 13.58 2.23 1.49
CA PRO A 60 13.60 1.12 0.55
C PRO A 60 13.05 1.50 -0.84
N ASP A 61 13.49 0.79 -1.87
CA ASP A 61 13.01 0.93 -3.26
C ASP A 61 11.53 0.57 -3.44
N THR A 62 10.92 -0.05 -2.43
CA THR A 62 9.47 -0.28 -2.38
C THR A 62 8.67 0.99 -2.14
N LEU A 63 9.35 2.11 -1.83
CA LEU A 63 8.76 3.44 -1.66
C LEU A 63 9.18 4.38 -2.79
N ARG A 64 8.20 5.06 -3.37
CA ARG A 64 8.39 6.07 -4.41
C ARG A 64 7.59 7.33 -4.11
N PHE A 65 7.87 8.41 -4.82
CA PHE A 65 7.14 9.67 -4.76
C PHE A 65 6.43 9.96 -6.08
N HIS A 66 5.14 10.25 -6.02
CA HIS A 66 4.34 10.69 -7.16
C HIS A 66 3.90 12.14 -6.94
N PRO A 67 4.35 13.11 -7.77
CA PRO A 67 4.06 14.53 -7.55
C PRO A 67 2.58 14.87 -7.73
N GLU A 68 1.87 14.17 -8.60
CA GLU A 68 0.49 14.44 -9.01
C GLU A 68 -0.36 13.16 -9.02
N CYS A 69 -0.37 12.42 -7.91
CA CYS A 69 -1.14 11.19 -7.79
C CYS A 69 -2.65 11.46 -7.75
N TRP A 70 -3.42 10.70 -8.52
CA TRP A 70 -4.87 10.85 -8.56
C TRP A 70 -5.54 10.46 -7.24
N HIS A 71 -6.33 11.38 -6.66
CA HIS A 71 -7.17 11.16 -5.49
C HIS A 71 -8.64 11.06 -5.94
N GLY A 72 -9.16 9.81 -5.98
CA GLY A 72 -10.47 9.53 -6.57
C GLY A 72 -11.65 10.20 -5.86
N ALA A 73 -11.61 10.28 -4.52
CA ALA A 73 -12.73 10.84 -3.75
C ALA A 73 -12.93 12.35 -3.97
N THR A 74 -11.86 13.11 -4.28
CA THR A 74 -11.95 14.56 -4.53
C THR A 74 -11.72 14.93 -6.00
N ALA A 75 -11.46 13.94 -6.87
CA ALA A 75 -11.13 14.15 -8.28
C ALA A 75 -9.99 15.17 -8.47
N ARG A 76 -8.94 15.09 -7.64
CA ARG A 76 -7.78 15.98 -7.67
C ARG A 76 -6.49 15.20 -7.85
N ARG A 77 -5.45 15.87 -8.32
CA ARG A 77 -4.08 15.39 -8.30
C ARG A 77 -3.36 15.97 -7.09
N VAL A 78 -2.69 15.12 -6.31
CA VAL A 78 -2.09 15.48 -5.02
C VAL A 78 -0.75 14.74 -4.88
N PRO A 79 0.29 15.36 -4.31
CA PRO A 79 1.54 14.66 -4.00
C PRO A 79 1.27 13.43 -3.13
N ALA A 80 1.93 12.32 -3.43
CA ALA A 80 1.75 11.09 -2.66
C ALA A 80 3.05 10.28 -2.54
N MET A 81 3.25 9.67 -1.39
CA MET A 81 4.12 8.52 -1.24
C MET A 81 3.38 7.30 -1.76
N VAL A 82 3.99 6.59 -2.70
CA VAL A 82 3.48 5.36 -3.32
C VAL A 82 4.34 4.20 -2.85
N ALA A 83 3.73 3.19 -2.28
CA ALA A 83 4.40 2.01 -1.78
C ALA A 83 3.94 0.76 -2.53
N ARG A 84 4.88 -0.04 -3.02
CA ARG A 84 4.60 -1.32 -3.68
C ARG A 84 4.21 -2.36 -2.64
N VAL A 85 3.15 -3.11 -2.91
CA VAL A 85 2.72 -4.22 -2.07
C VAL A 85 3.20 -5.52 -2.69
N ASP A 86 4.03 -6.24 -1.96
CA ASP A 86 4.65 -7.51 -2.37
C ASP A 86 3.87 -8.72 -1.82
N GLY A 87 4.18 -9.92 -2.32
CA GLY A 87 3.53 -11.17 -1.90
C GLY A 87 2.16 -11.43 -2.53
N LEU A 88 1.80 -10.73 -3.59
CA LEU A 88 0.49 -10.81 -4.25
C LEU A 88 0.61 -11.36 -5.68
N PRO A 89 -0.40 -12.10 -6.17
CA PRO A 89 -0.43 -12.59 -7.55
C PRO A 89 -0.64 -11.46 -8.58
N ARG A 90 -1.17 -10.31 -8.16
CA ARG A 90 -1.42 -9.13 -8.99
C ARG A 90 -0.77 -7.91 -8.38
N PHE A 91 -0.28 -7.00 -9.22
CA PHE A 91 0.37 -5.78 -8.77
C PHE A 91 -0.59 -4.84 -8.03
N ALA A 92 -0.16 -4.33 -6.88
CA ALA A 92 -0.91 -3.39 -6.08
C ALA A 92 0.00 -2.35 -5.43
N VAL A 93 -0.54 -1.17 -5.14
CA VAL A 93 0.16 -0.11 -4.41
C VAL A 93 -0.71 0.47 -3.31
N HIS A 94 -0.05 0.94 -2.26
CA HIS A 94 -0.62 1.80 -1.24
C HIS A 94 -0.16 3.24 -1.50
N ARG A 95 -1.07 4.21 -1.37
CA ARG A 95 -0.80 5.64 -1.58
C ARG A 95 -1.08 6.39 -0.29
N THR A 96 -0.11 7.20 0.17
CA THR A 96 -0.28 8.15 1.27
C THR A 96 -0.19 9.54 0.67
N TYR A 97 -1.30 10.28 0.65
CA TYR A 97 -1.35 11.63 0.13
C TYR A 97 -0.72 12.61 1.13
N LEU A 98 0.10 13.53 0.61
CA LEU A 98 0.95 14.40 1.40
C LEU A 98 0.61 15.87 1.17
N ARG A 99 0.89 16.71 2.17
CA ARG A 99 0.91 18.15 1.99
C ARG A 99 2.07 18.55 1.07
N PRO A 100 1.92 19.62 0.26
CA PRO A 100 2.95 20.05 -0.68
C PRO A 100 4.29 20.43 -0.03
N ASP A 101 4.30 20.78 1.24
CA ASP A 101 5.50 21.11 2.01
C ASP A 101 6.14 19.91 2.74
N GLY A 102 5.53 18.72 2.66
CA GLY A 102 6.01 17.53 3.36
C GLY A 102 5.81 17.55 4.88
N SER A 103 5.09 18.52 5.42
CA SER A 103 4.87 18.64 6.87
C SER A 103 3.97 17.53 7.45
N GLY A 104 3.18 16.86 6.59
CA GLY A 104 2.24 15.84 7.03
C GLY A 104 1.46 15.22 5.88
N LYS A 105 0.48 14.40 6.27
CA LYS A 105 -0.51 13.89 5.32
C LYS A 105 -1.42 15.03 4.85
N ALA A 106 -1.89 14.92 3.62
CA ALA A 106 -2.84 15.88 3.06
C ALA A 106 -4.14 15.93 3.87
N ASP A 107 -4.75 17.10 3.95
CA ASP A 107 -6.04 17.31 4.61
C ASP A 107 -7.20 16.86 3.68
N LEU A 108 -7.18 15.56 3.37
CA LEU A 108 -8.12 14.89 2.48
C LEU A 108 -8.67 13.63 3.16
N THR A 109 -9.88 13.26 2.79
CA THR A 109 -10.50 12.01 3.25
C THR A 109 -10.85 11.14 2.04
N PRO A 110 -10.30 9.91 1.97
CA PRO A 110 -9.24 9.37 2.81
C PRO A 110 -7.85 9.93 2.45
N ASN A 111 -6.96 10.13 3.41
CA ASN A 111 -5.56 10.53 3.13
C ASN A 111 -4.63 9.35 2.83
N LYS A 112 -5.16 8.14 2.83
CA LYS A 112 -4.52 6.90 2.37
C LYS A 112 -5.49 6.15 1.47
N ALA A 113 -4.99 5.52 0.44
CA ALA A 113 -5.80 4.70 -0.46
C ALA A 113 -4.99 3.56 -1.06
N MET A 114 -5.62 2.43 -1.22
CA MET A 114 -5.07 1.28 -1.94
C MET A 114 -5.48 1.32 -3.40
N LEU A 115 -4.66 0.80 -4.28
CA LEU A 115 -4.96 0.61 -5.69
C LEU A 115 -4.49 -0.78 -6.09
N GLY A 116 -5.40 -1.61 -6.59
CA GLY A 116 -5.26 -3.04 -6.69
C GLY A 116 -5.79 -3.75 -5.42
N ARG A 117 -5.68 -5.08 -5.41
CA ARG A 117 -6.07 -5.93 -4.27
C ARG A 117 -4.85 -6.13 -3.37
N THR A 118 -4.87 -5.59 -2.16
CA THR A 118 -3.73 -5.61 -1.23
C THR A 118 -3.85 -6.65 -0.11
N ALA A 119 -4.99 -7.33 0.01
CA ALA A 119 -5.21 -8.34 1.04
C ALA A 119 -4.23 -9.51 0.89
N GLY A 120 -3.53 -9.84 1.96
CA GLY A 120 -2.53 -10.91 2.01
C GLY A 120 -1.10 -10.48 1.67
N GLY A 121 -0.91 -9.28 1.12
CA GLY A 121 0.40 -8.71 0.83
C GLY A 121 0.90 -7.76 1.90
N ALA A 122 2.18 -7.40 1.81
CA ALA A 122 2.84 -6.43 2.68
C ALA A 122 3.82 -5.55 1.89
N ILE A 123 4.21 -4.43 2.49
CA ILE A 123 5.31 -3.61 1.99
C ILE A 123 6.58 -4.04 2.72
N CYS A 124 7.56 -4.55 1.99
CA CYS A 124 8.88 -4.82 2.52
C CYS A 124 9.61 -3.50 2.75
N VAL A 125 9.94 -3.23 4.02
CA VAL A 125 10.62 -2.00 4.45
C VAL A 125 12.10 -2.24 4.69
N CYS A 126 12.44 -3.43 5.18
CA CYS A 126 13.81 -3.88 5.38
C CYS A 126 13.86 -5.39 5.14
N ASP A 127 14.87 -5.85 4.42
CA ASP A 127 15.08 -7.26 4.12
C ASP A 127 16.49 -7.66 4.56
N GLU A 128 16.66 -7.88 5.86
CA GLU A 128 17.89 -8.34 6.45
C GLU A 128 17.71 -9.72 7.10
N PRO A 129 18.75 -10.57 7.13
CA PRO A 129 18.68 -11.88 7.77
C PRO A 129 18.27 -11.76 9.24
N GLY A 130 17.22 -12.46 9.65
CA GLY A 130 16.75 -12.42 11.04
C GLY A 130 15.26 -12.71 11.18
N PRO A 131 14.66 -12.38 12.32
CA PRO A 131 13.23 -12.58 12.53
C PRO A 131 12.41 -11.65 11.63
N LEU A 132 11.23 -12.15 11.21
CA LEU A 132 10.23 -11.30 10.57
C LEU A 132 9.51 -10.46 11.65
N VAL A 133 9.50 -9.15 11.43
CA VAL A 133 8.78 -8.18 12.25
C VAL A 133 7.70 -7.52 11.39
N VAL A 134 6.47 -7.55 11.86
CA VAL A 134 5.33 -6.99 11.15
C VAL A 134 4.76 -5.81 11.91
N ALA A 135 4.60 -4.68 11.22
CA ALA A 135 3.91 -3.49 11.74
C ALA A 135 2.64 -3.23 10.93
N GLU A 136 1.68 -2.52 11.51
CA GLU A 136 0.46 -2.15 10.82
C GLU A 136 0.73 -1.12 9.71
N GLY A 137 1.53 -0.09 9.99
CA GLY A 137 1.75 1.03 9.08
C GLY A 137 3.17 1.17 8.60
N ILE A 138 3.35 1.81 7.44
CA ILE A 138 4.66 2.08 6.82
C ILE A 138 5.54 2.90 7.77
N GLU A 139 4.98 3.95 8.37
CA GLU A 139 5.72 4.83 9.27
C GLU A 139 6.19 4.08 10.53
N THR A 140 5.37 3.18 11.07
CA THR A 140 5.74 2.33 12.21
C THR A 140 6.85 1.37 11.82
N ALA A 141 6.71 0.68 10.69
CA ALA A 141 7.72 -0.23 10.18
C ALA A 141 9.09 0.47 9.97
N LEU A 142 9.09 1.65 9.35
CA LEU A 142 10.31 2.46 9.16
C LEU A 142 10.90 2.95 10.50
N SER A 143 10.07 3.27 11.49
CA SER A 143 10.54 3.66 12.82
C SER A 143 11.25 2.49 13.51
N LEU A 144 10.75 1.26 13.36
CA LEU A 144 11.41 0.05 13.86
C LEU A 144 12.80 -0.09 13.23
N SER A 145 12.92 0.09 11.92
CA SER A 145 14.20 0.03 11.19
C SER A 145 15.12 1.23 11.48
N SER A 146 14.60 2.32 12.04
CA SER A 146 15.36 3.53 12.41
C SER A 146 16.04 3.44 13.78
N GLY A 147 16.28 2.24 14.31
CA GLY A 147 17.06 2.01 15.53
C GLY A 147 16.24 1.50 16.73
N LEU A 148 14.94 1.29 16.58
CA LEU A 148 14.14 0.62 17.61
C LEU A 148 14.42 -0.89 17.64
N ILE A 149 14.68 -1.49 16.49
CA ILE A 149 15.21 -2.86 16.40
C ILE A 149 16.73 -2.78 16.36
N ARG A 150 17.38 -3.41 17.36
CA ARG A 150 18.83 -3.35 17.53
C ARG A 150 19.58 -4.56 16.94
N ARG A 151 18.93 -5.34 16.10
CA ARG A 151 19.46 -6.52 15.43
C ARG A 151 18.91 -6.59 14.01
N PRO A 152 19.61 -7.25 13.07
CA PRO A 152 19.10 -7.48 11.73
C PRO A 152 17.73 -8.18 11.77
N ALA A 153 16.79 -7.73 10.93
CA ALA A 153 15.44 -8.27 10.83
C ALA A 153 14.82 -7.94 9.47
N THR A 154 13.97 -8.82 8.99
CA THR A 154 13.05 -8.48 7.91
C THR A 154 11.86 -7.72 8.50
N VAL A 155 11.55 -6.54 7.97
CA VAL A 155 10.48 -5.68 8.49
C VAL A 155 9.44 -5.41 7.41
N TRP A 156 8.19 -5.75 7.72
CA TRP A 156 7.05 -5.58 6.83
C TRP A 156 5.98 -4.65 7.41
N ALA A 157 5.32 -3.88 6.52
CA ALA A 157 4.10 -3.13 6.84
C ALA A 157 2.88 -3.81 6.21
N ALA A 158 1.94 -4.27 7.03
CA ALA A 158 0.75 -5.01 6.60
C ALA A 158 -0.45 -4.12 6.25
N LEU A 159 -0.31 -2.79 6.33
CA LEU A 159 -1.23 -1.72 5.91
C LEU A 159 -2.50 -1.55 6.75
N SER A 160 -2.89 -2.53 7.53
CA SER A 160 -4.04 -2.48 8.46
C SER A 160 -4.02 -3.65 9.44
N ALA A 161 -4.77 -3.56 10.53
CA ALA A 161 -4.92 -4.67 11.47
C ALA A 161 -5.54 -5.93 10.81
N PRO A 162 -6.60 -5.84 9.97
CA PRO A 162 -7.05 -6.98 9.17
C PRO A 162 -5.98 -7.47 8.17
N GLY A 163 -5.10 -6.59 7.67
CA GLY A 163 -3.97 -6.94 6.81
C GLY A 163 -2.99 -7.86 7.52
N ILE A 164 -2.69 -7.62 8.80
CA ILE A 164 -1.83 -8.50 9.60
C ILE A 164 -2.42 -9.91 9.68
N ALA A 165 -3.72 -10.01 9.93
CA ALA A 165 -4.40 -11.33 10.04
C ALA A 165 -4.48 -12.10 8.71
N ALA A 166 -4.46 -11.38 7.58
CA ALA A 166 -4.55 -11.96 6.24
C ALA A 166 -3.17 -12.22 5.60
N LEU A 167 -2.07 -11.83 6.27
CA LEU A 167 -0.74 -11.87 5.71
C LEU A 167 -0.32 -13.29 5.36
N GLN A 168 0.21 -13.45 4.15
CA GLN A 168 0.85 -14.71 3.75
C GLN A 168 2.31 -14.65 4.20
N LEU A 169 2.65 -15.46 5.18
CA LEU A 169 4.01 -15.59 5.68
C LEU A 169 4.84 -16.46 4.74
N PRO A 170 6.15 -16.20 4.60
CA PRO A 170 7.06 -17.00 3.80
C PRO A 170 7.25 -18.43 4.32
#